data_b7c2ff9134871517b9a853685f2d50bb
#
_entry.id   b7c2ff9134871517b9a853685f2d50bb
#
_cell.length_a   1.000
_cell.length_b   1.000
_cell.length_c   1.000
_cell.angle_alpha   90.00
_cell.angle_beta   90.00
_cell.angle_gamma   90.00
#
_symmetry.space_group_name_H-M   'P 1'
#
loop_
_entity.id
_entity.type
_entity.pdbx_description
1 polymer ?
#
loop_
_entity_poly.entity_id
_entity_poly.type
_entity_poly.pdbx_seq_one_letter_code
_entity_poly.pdbx_strand_id
1 'polypeptide(L)'
;EDTRLRHRYLDLRRSSQANALRMRSKVNQIARDVLLERDFVEVETPTLTRSTPEGARDFLVPVRLQPGHWYALPQSPQLFKQLLMVAGLERYFQIARCYRDEDFRADRQPEFTQLDIEMSFVEQQDVIDVGEAVVRALWAGILGYEIGEIPHMTYDEAMRRYGSDKPDLRFDLELTELTDYFANTPFRVFQAPYVGAIVMPGGADQPRRAFDAWQEWAKQRGARGLAYVTIAEDGTLGGPVAKNISDHERDGLAAAVGASPGDCIFFAAGKASEARGLLAATRDEIATRLGLIDESQWSFVWIVDAPMFEEIELDDGTPAWTAVHHPFTSPNAESLDTFDTDPG
;
A
#
# COMPACT_ATOMS: atom_id res chain seq x y z
N GLU A 1 -1.65 0.23 32.86
CA GLU A 1 -1.17 -0.58 31.72
C GLU A 1 -0.03 -1.51 32.15
N ASP A 2 0.99 -1.02 32.84
CA ASP A 2 2.16 -1.81 33.29
C ASP A 2 1.81 -3.07 34.09
N THR A 3 0.82 -2.98 34.97
CA THR A 3 0.34 -4.15 35.74
C THR A 3 -0.28 -5.20 34.83
N ARG A 4 -1.02 -4.80 33.76
CA ARG A 4 -1.61 -5.72 32.79
C ARG A 4 -0.53 -6.41 31.97
N LEU A 5 0.51 -5.69 31.57
CA LEU A 5 1.63 -6.25 30.81
C LEU A 5 2.47 -7.20 31.68
N ARG A 6 2.72 -6.83 32.93
CA ARG A 6 3.46 -7.68 33.90
C ARG A 6 2.74 -8.99 34.23
N HIS A 7 1.40 -8.95 34.27
CA HIS A 7 0.55 -10.10 34.59
C HIS A 7 -0.35 -10.46 33.41
N ARG A 8 0.23 -10.58 32.21
CA ARG A 8 -0.50 -10.82 30.95
C ARG A 8 -1.42 -12.05 31.02
N TYR A 9 -1.00 -13.11 31.70
CA TYR A 9 -1.79 -14.32 31.93
C TYR A 9 -3.11 -14.08 32.69
N LEU A 10 -3.17 -13.07 33.54
CA LEU A 10 -4.41 -12.64 34.20
C LEU A 10 -5.25 -11.74 33.26
N ASP A 11 -4.60 -10.86 32.53
CA ASP A 11 -5.28 -9.98 31.58
C ASP A 11 -5.98 -10.78 30.47
N LEU A 12 -5.43 -11.93 30.08
CA LEU A 12 -6.03 -12.86 29.10
C LEU A 12 -7.36 -13.50 29.58
N ARG A 13 -7.74 -13.35 30.85
CA ARG A 13 -9.07 -13.75 31.33
C ARG A 13 -10.18 -12.79 30.85
N ARG A 14 -9.82 -11.61 30.39
CA ARG A 14 -10.76 -10.66 29.78
C ARG A 14 -11.21 -11.17 28.41
N SER A 15 -12.50 -11.08 28.14
CA SER A 15 -13.10 -11.62 26.92
C SER A 15 -12.49 -11.06 25.64
N SER A 16 -12.19 -9.76 25.60
CA SER A 16 -11.57 -9.11 24.41
C SER A 16 -10.22 -9.74 24.05
N GLN A 17 -9.34 -9.95 25.06
CA GLN A 17 -8.02 -10.53 24.85
C GLN A 17 -8.09 -12.02 24.50
N ALA A 18 -8.92 -12.76 25.23
CA ALA A 18 -9.14 -14.18 24.96
C ALA A 18 -9.74 -14.43 23.58
N ASN A 19 -10.67 -13.57 23.15
CA ASN A 19 -11.30 -13.67 21.82
C ASN A 19 -10.30 -13.41 20.69
N ALA A 20 -9.34 -12.50 20.84
CA ALA A 20 -8.29 -12.29 19.84
C ALA A 20 -7.46 -13.58 19.61
N LEU A 21 -7.11 -14.31 20.69
CA LEU A 21 -6.40 -15.60 20.56
C LEU A 21 -7.26 -16.68 19.92
N ARG A 22 -8.54 -16.75 20.28
CA ARG A 22 -9.49 -17.70 19.66
C ARG A 22 -9.68 -17.41 18.19
N MET A 23 -9.83 -16.13 17.83
CA MET A 23 -9.92 -15.69 16.42
C MET A 23 -8.68 -16.10 15.63
N ARG A 24 -7.49 -15.84 16.16
CA ARG A 24 -6.24 -16.29 15.54
C ARG A 24 -6.19 -17.80 15.30
N SER A 25 -6.62 -18.58 16.28
CA SER A 25 -6.70 -20.04 16.14
C SER A 25 -7.67 -20.44 15.02
N LYS A 26 -8.82 -19.80 14.93
CA LYS A 26 -9.81 -20.05 13.88
C LYS A 26 -9.33 -19.62 12.49
N VAL A 27 -8.62 -18.49 12.38
CA VAL A 27 -7.96 -18.04 11.14
C VAL A 27 -7.01 -19.12 10.62
N ASN A 28 -6.12 -19.62 11.49
CA ASN A 28 -5.18 -20.67 11.12
C ASN A 28 -5.86 -21.96 10.68
N GLN A 29 -6.95 -22.34 11.34
CA GLN A 29 -7.72 -23.52 10.95
C GLN A 29 -8.36 -23.34 9.57
N ILE A 30 -9.06 -22.24 9.33
CA ILE A 30 -9.71 -21.97 8.04
C ILE A 30 -8.68 -21.96 6.91
N ALA A 31 -7.54 -21.30 7.10
CA ALA A 31 -6.48 -21.27 6.08
C ALA A 31 -5.97 -22.68 5.75
N ARG A 32 -5.75 -23.53 6.77
CA ARG A 32 -5.37 -24.93 6.56
C ARG A 32 -6.42 -25.70 5.78
N ASP A 33 -7.67 -25.60 6.18
CA ASP A 33 -8.77 -26.33 5.54
C ASP A 33 -8.84 -25.97 4.05
N VAL A 34 -8.80 -24.68 3.70
CA VAL A 34 -8.81 -24.19 2.30
C VAL A 34 -7.65 -24.72 1.48
N LEU A 35 -6.44 -24.73 2.06
CA LEU A 35 -5.24 -25.17 1.33
C LEU A 35 -5.15 -26.68 1.21
N LEU A 36 -5.51 -27.44 2.25
CA LEU A 36 -5.56 -28.91 2.19
C LEU A 36 -6.60 -29.40 1.18
N GLU A 37 -7.76 -28.75 1.05
CA GLU A 37 -8.76 -29.04 0.02
C GLU A 37 -8.27 -28.78 -1.42
N ARG A 38 -7.15 -28.05 -1.57
CA ARG A 38 -6.50 -27.73 -2.84
C ARG A 38 -5.18 -28.50 -3.06
N ASP A 39 -5.01 -29.61 -2.37
CA ASP A 39 -3.85 -30.49 -2.44
C ASP A 39 -2.51 -29.84 -2.02
N PHE A 40 -2.56 -28.80 -1.18
CA PHE A 40 -1.35 -28.28 -0.56
C PHE A 40 -0.90 -29.16 0.59
N VAL A 41 0.41 -29.26 0.76
CA VAL A 41 1.04 -29.99 1.86
C VAL A 41 1.62 -28.99 2.86
N GLU A 42 1.21 -29.12 4.14
CA GLU A 42 1.81 -28.31 5.22
C GLU A 42 3.16 -28.92 5.61
N VAL A 43 4.24 -28.13 5.48
CA VAL A 43 5.60 -28.57 5.85
C VAL A 43 6.22 -27.56 6.80
N GLU A 44 6.65 -28.03 7.98
CA GLU A 44 7.44 -27.23 8.91
C GLU A 44 8.91 -27.21 8.46
N THR A 45 9.45 -26.01 8.27
CA THR A 45 10.84 -25.79 7.92
C THR A 45 11.72 -25.51 9.13
N PRO A 46 13.04 -25.73 9.07
CA PRO A 46 13.95 -25.50 10.18
C PRO A 46 13.96 -24.04 10.64
N THR A 47 13.93 -23.83 11.96
CA THR A 47 14.08 -22.53 12.60
C THR A 47 15.54 -22.18 12.91
N LEU A 48 16.36 -23.16 13.28
CA LEU A 48 17.80 -22.98 13.45
C LEU A 48 18.49 -23.22 12.12
N THR A 49 18.79 -22.17 11.41
CA THR A 49 19.31 -22.24 10.03
C THR A 49 20.55 -21.35 9.85
N ARG A 50 21.01 -21.23 8.64
CA ARG A 50 22.05 -20.27 8.23
C ARG A 50 21.42 -18.96 7.88
N SER A 51 22.21 -17.86 7.99
CA SER A 51 21.82 -16.56 7.45
C SER A 51 21.46 -16.65 5.98
N THR A 52 20.38 -15.97 5.60
CA THR A 52 19.89 -15.88 4.22
C THR A 52 19.75 -14.40 3.82
N PRO A 53 20.06 -14.04 2.56
CA PRO A 53 20.01 -12.65 2.11
C PRO A 53 18.56 -12.22 1.79
N GLU A 54 17.74 -11.96 2.83
CA GLU A 54 16.33 -11.60 2.66
C GLU A 54 16.01 -10.12 2.97
N GLY A 55 17.04 -9.26 3.08
CA GLY A 55 16.88 -7.81 3.18
C GLY A 55 16.80 -7.25 4.61
N ALA A 56 16.34 -8.00 5.60
CA ALA A 56 16.37 -7.61 7.01
C ALA A 56 17.65 -8.09 7.71
N ARG A 57 17.90 -7.60 8.93
CA ARG A 57 18.96 -8.18 9.79
C ARG A 57 18.44 -9.45 10.47
N ASP A 58 19.34 -10.42 10.62
CA ASP A 58 19.03 -11.68 11.29
C ASP A 58 19.14 -11.58 12.82
N PHE A 59 18.25 -12.26 13.54
CA PHE A 59 18.50 -12.62 14.92
C PHE A 59 19.42 -13.84 14.98
N LEU A 60 20.50 -13.74 15.74
CA LEU A 60 21.53 -14.77 15.83
C LEU A 60 21.42 -15.57 17.15
N VAL A 61 21.60 -16.89 17.03
CA VAL A 61 21.64 -17.81 18.17
C VAL A 61 23.01 -18.47 18.23
N PRO A 62 23.79 -18.34 19.32
CA PRO A 62 25.13 -18.92 19.40
C PRO A 62 25.08 -20.46 19.39
N VAL A 63 25.99 -21.07 18.62
CA VAL A 63 26.13 -22.53 18.55
C VAL A 63 27.00 -23.01 19.71
N ARG A 64 26.41 -23.61 20.73
CA ARG A 64 27.13 -24.07 21.93
C ARG A 64 28.28 -25.05 21.62
N LEU A 65 28.10 -25.95 20.66
CA LEU A 65 29.07 -26.99 20.32
C LEU A 65 30.19 -26.49 19.38
N GLN A 66 30.04 -25.30 18.81
CA GLN A 66 31.01 -24.71 17.87
C GLN A 66 31.19 -23.22 18.23
N PRO A 67 32.07 -22.91 19.18
CA PRO A 67 32.33 -21.52 19.57
C PRO A 67 32.73 -20.65 18.37
N GLY A 68 32.17 -19.44 18.26
CA GLY A 68 32.38 -18.54 17.12
C GLY A 68 31.44 -18.80 15.92
N HIS A 69 30.53 -19.76 16.02
CA HIS A 69 29.49 -20.01 15.03
C HIS A 69 28.10 -19.65 15.57
N TRP A 70 27.21 -19.29 14.65
CA TRP A 70 25.88 -18.79 14.95
C TRP A 70 24.85 -19.43 14.02
N TYR A 71 23.68 -19.75 14.56
CA TYR A 71 22.47 -19.92 13.77
C TYR A 71 21.82 -18.57 13.54
N ALA A 72 21.12 -18.42 12.42
CA ALA A 72 20.18 -17.35 12.19
C ALA A 72 18.75 -17.85 12.35
N LEU A 73 17.88 -17.04 12.95
CA LEU A 73 16.44 -17.28 12.93
C LEU A 73 15.87 -16.88 11.56
N PRO A 74 14.91 -17.63 10.98
CA PRO A 74 14.45 -17.40 9.62
C PRO A 74 13.65 -16.10 9.51
N GLN A 75 13.96 -15.28 8.50
CA GLN A 75 13.17 -14.13 8.11
C GLN A 75 11.91 -14.53 7.36
N SER A 76 12.00 -15.62 6.61
CA SER A 76 10.94 -16.39 5.96
C SER A 76 11.46 -17.79 5.62
N PRO A 77 10.62 -18.77 5.26
CA PRO A 77 11.07 -20.10 4.81
C PRO A 77 11.50 -20.12 3.33
N GLN A 78 11.90 -19.01 2.73
CA GLN A 78 12.08 -18.84 1.28
C GLN A 78 12.96 -19.89 0.62
N LEU A 79 14.15 -20.16 1.15
CA LEU A 79 15.04 -21.16 0.54
C LEU A 79 14.52 -22.58 0.68
N PHE A 80 13.90 -22.90 1.81
CA PHE A 80 13.37 -24.24 2.05
C PHE A 80 12.16 -24.54 1.15
N LYS A 81 11.24 -23.59 0.99
CA LYS A 81 10.09 -23.81 0.10
C LYS A 81 10.50 -23.95 -1.36
N GLN A 82 11.51 -23.22 -1.83
CA GLN A 82 12.08 -23.41 -3.17
C GLN A 82 12.71 -24.80 -3.33
N LEU A 83 13.45 -25.28 -2.32
CA LEU A 83 14.01 -26.63 -2.33
C LEU A 83 12.91 -27.71 -2.34
N LEU A 84 11.78 -27.47 -1.68
CA LEU A 84 10.62 -28.36 -1.73
C LEU A 84 10.01 -28.41 -3.14
N MET A 85 9.94 -27.28 -3.84
CA MET A 85 9.53 -27.25 -5.25
C MET A 85 10.47 -28.08 -6.13
N VAL A 86 11.79 -27.89 -5.98
CA VAL A 86 12.80 -28.70 -6.69
C VAL A 86 12.68 -30.19 -6.36
N ALA A 87 12.30 -30.54 -5.14
CA ALA A 87 12.06 -31.92 -4.71
C ALA A 87 10.75 -32.54 -5.26
N GLY A 88 9.96 -31.77 -6.00
CA GLY A 88 8.69 -32.22 -6.58
C GLY A 88 7.47 -32.08 -5.67
N LEU A 89 7.55 -31.31 -4.59
CA LEU A 89 6.41 -30.97 -3.76
C LEU A 89 5.73 -29.72 -4.35
N GLU A 90 4.90 -29.88 -5.34
CA GLU A 90 4.40 -28.82 -6.20
C GLU A 90 3.49 -27.77 -5.50
N ARG A 91 2.96 -28.10 -4.33
CA ARG A 91 2.07 -27.22 -3.55
C ARG A 91 2.41 -27.31 -2.07
N TYR A 92 3.00 -26.26 -1.56
CA TYR A 92 3.45 -26.14 -0.17
C TYR A 92 2.76 -25.00 0.54
N PHE A 93 2.48 -25.17 1.82
CA PHE A 93 2.23 -24.05 2.72
C PHE A 93 2.77 -24.29 4.12
N GLN A 94 2.90 -23.22 4.88
CA GLN A 94 3.26 -23.26 6.29
C GLN A 94 2.67 -22.04 7.02
N ILE A 95 2.20 -22.25 8.25
CA ILE A 95 1.96 -21.13 9.18
C ILE A 95 3.29 -20.88 9.90
N ALA A 96 4.13 -20.09 9.24
CA ALA A 96 5.54 -19.92 9.56
C ALA A 96 5.78 -18.85 10.62
N ARG A 97 6.65 -19.15 11.58
CA ARG A 97 7.22 -18.17 12.49
C ARG A 97 8.40 -17.48 11.82
N CYS A 98 8.35 -16.14 11.73
CA CYS A 98 9.35 -15.32 11.07
C CYS A 98 9.93 -14.29 12.04
N TYR A 99 11.20 -13.95 11.83
CA TYR A 99 11.99 -13.09 12.70
C TYR A 99 12.76 -12.06 11.87
N ARG A 100 12.61 -10.78 12.15
CA ARG A 100 13.34 -9.70 11.46
C ARG A 100 13.79 -8.66 12.47
N ASP A 101 15.09 -8.40 12.55
CA ASP A 101 15.65 -7.35 13.39
C ASP A 101 15.57 -6.01 12.64
N GLU A 102 14.39 -5.44 12.65
CA GLU A 102 14.04 -4.17 12.02
C GLU A 102 13.45 -3.19 13.04
N ASP A 103 13.46 -1.91 12.70
CA ASP A 103 12.82 -0.89 13.51
C ASP A 103 11.31 -1.08 13.56
N PHE A 104 10.75 -0.89 14.74
CA PHE A 104 9.30 -0.92 14.94
C PHE A 104 8.63 0.24 14.21
N ARG A 105 7.74 -0.09 13.29
CA ARG A 105 6.92 0.88 12.55
C ARG A 105 5.49 0.40 12.50
N ALA A 106 4.53 1.25 12.86
CA ALA A 106 3.11 0.93 12.81
C ALA A 106 2.79 -0.45 13.44
N ASP A 107 2.47 -1.44 12.62
CA ASP A 107 2.11 -2.81 13.00
C ASP A 107 3.26 -3.83 12.87
N ARG A 108 4.47 -3.39 12.44
CA ARG A 108 5.63 -4.28 12.30
C ARG A 108 6.13 -4.77 13.65
N GLN A 109 6.34 -6.07 13.75
CA GLN A 109 6.87 -6.79 14.90
C GLN A 109 8.14 -7.55 14.51
N PRO A 110 9.14 -7.67 15.41
CA PRO A 110 10.37 -8.40 15.13
C PRO A 110 10.13 -9.92 15.02
N GLU A 111 9.04 -10.39 15.61
CA GLU A 111 8.57 -11.76 15.57
C GLU A 111 7.10 -11.78 15.16
N PHE A 112 6.80 -12.45 14.06
CA PHE A 112 5.45 -12.49 13.48
C PHE A 112 5.18 -13.85 12.82
N THR A 113 3.95 -14.04 12.37
CA THR A 113 3.53 -15.27 11.68
C THR A 113 3.07 -14.94 10.28
N GLN A 114 3.54 -15.71 9.30
CA GLN A 114 3.07 -15.69 7.92
C GLN A 114 2.24 -16.93 7.62
N LEU A 115 1.20 -16.78 6.81
CA LEU A 115 0.71 -17.86 5.98
C LEU A 115 1.59 -17.84 4.73
N ASP A 116 2.54 -18.75 4.66
CA ASP A 116 3.50 -18.86 3.58
C ASP A 116 3.08 -19.94 2.59
N ILE A 117 3.08 -19.63 1.30
CA ILE A 117 2.58 -20.50 0.23
C ILE A 117 3.59 -20.53 -0.90
N GLU A 118 3.81 -21.69 -1.51
CA GLU A 118 4.60 -21.83 -2.72
C GLU A 118 3.95 -22.83 -3.66
N MET A 119 3.97 -22.53 -4.96
CA MET A 119 3.42 -23.40 -6.00
C MET A 119 4.37 -23.49 -7.20
N SER A 120 4.43 -24.65 -7.86
CA SER A 120 5.17 -24.88 -9.10
C SER A 120 4.21 -24.94 -10.29
N PHE A 121 4.72 -24.57 -11.48
CA PHE A 121 4.00 -24.71 -12.76
C PHE A 121 2.67 -23.97 -12.81
N VAL A 122 2.66 -22.73 -12.29
CA VAL A 122 1.47 -21.87 -12.17
C VAL A 122 1.72 -20.51 -12.80
N GLU A 123 0.63 -19.88 -13.23
CA GLU A 123 0.59 -18.50 -13.69
C GLU A 123 0.08 -17.56 -12.56
N GLN A 124 0.14 -16.28 -12.80
CA GLN A 124 -0.32 -15.24 -11.86
C GLN A 124 -1.76 -15.50 -11.37
N GLN A 125 -2.66 -15.86 -12.28
CA GLN A 125 -4.06 -16.09 -11.94
C GLN A 125 -4.25 -17.26 -10.98
N ASP A 126 -3.47 -18.33 -11.09
CA ASP A 126 -3.54 -19.48 -10.16
C ASP A 126 -3.20 -19.04 -8.72
N VAL A 127 -2.23 -18.13 -8.58
CA VAL A 127 -1.84 -17.56 -7.26
C VAL A 127 -2.95 -16.66 -6.72
N ILE A 128 -3.54 -15.81 -7.56
CA ILE A 128 -4.69 -14.96 -7.23
C ILE A 128 -5.86 -15.82 -6.75
N ASP A 129 -6.20 -16.88 -7.48
CA ASP A 129 -7.32 -17.76 -7.16
C ASP A 129 -7.16 -18.44 -5.79
N VAL A 130 -5.95 -18.86 -5.44
CA VAL A 130 -5.64 -19.41 -4.10
C VAL A 130 -5.75 -18.33 -3.04
N GLY A 131 -5.20 -17.15 -3.29
CA GLY A 131 -5.29 -16.00 -2.38
C GLY A 131 -6.73 -15.60 -2.12
N GLU A 132 -7.56 -15.49 -3.17
CA GLU A 132 -8.98 -15.19 -3.03
C GLU A 132 -9.74 -16.26 -2.26
N ALA A 133 -9.47 -17.53 -2.53
CA ALA A 133 -10.13 -18.61 -1.81
C ALA A 133 -9.88 -18.54 -0.30
N VAL A 134 -8.64 -18.26 0.12
CA VAL A 134 -8.30 -18.08 1.54
C VAL A 134 -8.99 -16.84 2.12
N VAL A 135 -8.93 -15.70 1.45
CA VAL A 135 -9.53 -14.45 1.94
C VAL A 135 -11.05 -14.58 2.05
N ARG A 136 -11.73 -15.13 1.04
CA ARG A 136 -13.18 -15.37 1.04
C ARG A 136 -13.59 -16.29 2.20
N ALA A 137 -12.89 -17.40 2.41
CA ALA A 137 -13.17 -18.31 3.50
C ALA A 137 -12.96 -17.69 4.89
N LEU A 138 -11.95 -16.84 5.03
CA LEU A 138 -11.69 -16.11 6.27
C LEU A 138 -12.83 -15.12 6.59
N TRP A 139 -13.22 -14.28 5.64
CA TRP A 139 -14.31 -13.30 5.86
C TRP A 139 -15.64 -13.98 6.12
N ALA A 140 -16.00 -15.00 5.33
CA ALA A 140 -17.21 -15.79 5.57
C ALA A 140 -17.15 -16.49 6.94
N GLY A 141 -16.05 -17.18 7.26
CA GLY A 141 -15.96 -17.99 8.47
C GLY A 141 -15.77 -17.20 9.78
N ILE A 142 -15.20 -16.00 9.74
CA ILE A 142 -14.95 -15.16 10.92
C ILE A 142 -16.04 -14.11 11.10
N LEU A 143 -16.41 -13.41 10.04
CA LEU A 143 -17.30 -12.25 10.06
C LEU A 143 -18.72 -12.56 9.55
N GLY A 144 -18.92 -13.69 8.89
CA GLY A 144 -20.18 -13.99 8.19
C GLY A 144 -20.41 -13.07 6.98
N TYR A 145 -19.33 -12.53 6.42
CA TYR A 145 -19.35 -11.60 5.29
C TYR A 145 -18.96 -12.32 4.00
N GLU A 146 -19.85 -12.29 3.02
CA GLU A 146 -19.59 -12.86 1.69
C GLU A 146 -18.95 -11.79 0.79
N ILE A 147 -17.72 -12.04 0.37
CA ILE A 147 -17.00 -11.14 -0.55
C ILE A 147 -17.55 -11.34 -1.96
N GLY A 148 -18.00 -10.26 -2.59
CA GLY A 148 -18.40 -10.23 -4.00
C GLY A 148 -17.24 -10.42 -4.97
N GLU A 149 -17.37 -9.99 -6.20
CA GLU A 149 -16.27 -9.93 -7.17
C GLU A 149 -15.16 -9.02 -6.65
N ILE A 150 -13.90 -9.45 -6.78
CA ILE A 150 -12.73 -8.64 -6.45
C ILE A 150 -12.17 -8.09 -7.76
N PRO A 151 -12.28 -6.78 -8.00
CA PRO A 151 -11.79 -6.20 -9.24
C PRO A 151 -10.25 -6.22 -9.30
N HIS A 152 -9.72 -6.28 -10.52
CA HIS A 152 -8.31 -6.07 -10.79
C HIS A 152 -8.10 -4.63 -11.25
N MET A 153 -7.05 -4.02 -10.76
CA MET A 153 -6.61 -2.67 -11.14
C MET A 153 -5.10 -2.72 -11.37
N THR A 154 -4.62 -2.16 -12.47
CA THR A 154 -3.19 -2.06 -12.68
C THR A 154 -2.55 -1.07 -11.71
N TYR A 155 -1.28 -1.26 -11.42
CA TYR A 155 -0.51 -0.33 -10.60
C TYR A 155 -0.59 1.10 -11.16
N ASP A 156 -0.42 1.27 -12.48
CA ASP A 156 -0.50 2.57 -13.13
C ASP A 156 -1.87 3.23 -12.97
N GLU A 157 -2.95 2.45 -13.09
CA GLU A 157 -4.29 2.96 -12.86
C GLU A 157 -4.48 3.39 -11.41
N ALA A 158 -4.03 2.59 -10.45
CA ALA A 158 -4.10 2.92 -9.03
C ALA A 158 -3.32 4.21 -8.70
N MET A 159 -2.11 4.34 -9.23
CA MET A 159 -1.30 5.54 -9.05
C MET A 159 -1.89 6.77 -9.75
N ARG A 160 -2.49 6.61 -10.92
CA ARG A 160 -3.15 7.70 -11.65
C ARG A 160 -4.42 8.18 -10.95
N ARG A 161 -5.29 7.26 -10.51
CA ARG A 161 -6.59 7.59 -9.91
C ARG A 161 -6.50 7.95 -8.43
N TYR A 162 -5.61 7.33 -7.69
CA TYR A 162 -5.57 7.43 -6.22
C TYR A 162 -4.23 7.87 -5.66
N GLY A 163 -3.16 7.84 -6.46
CA GLY A 163 -1.80 8.17 -6.03
C GLY A 163 -1.19 7.16 -5.05
N SER A 164 -1.74 5.95 -4.97
CA SER A 164 -1.35 4.89 -4.04
C SER A 164 -1.59 3.51 -4.65
N ASP A 165 -0.68 2.58 -4.39
CA ASP A 165 -0.80 1.15 -4.70
C ASP A 165 -1.72 0.38 -3.72
N LYS A 166 -2.28 1.05 -2.74
CA LYS A 166 -3.21 0.51 -1.74
C LYS A 166 -4.33 1.50 -1.43
N PRO A 167 -5.14 1.87 -2.44
CA PRO A 167 -6.19 2.87 -2.26
C PRO A 167 -7.32 2.36 -1.37
N ASP A 168 -7.86 3.22 -0.52
CA ASP A 168 -9.14 2.95 0.13
C ASP A 168 -10.28 3.23 -0.87
N LEU A 169 -10.98 2.19 -1.29
CA LEU A 169 -12.06 2.27 -2.29
C LEU A 169 -13.46 2.36 -1.66
N ARG A 170 -13.55 2.61 -0.35
CA ARG A 170 -14.85 2.77 0.34
C ARG A 170 -15.51 4.13 0.13
N PHE A 171 -14.87 5.03 -0.62
CA PHE A 171 -15.37 6.35 -0.96
C PHE A 171 -14.89 6.83 -2.33
N ASP A 172 -15.70 7.67 -2.98
CA ASP A 172 -15.52 8.15 -4.35
C ASP A 172 -14.78 9.50 -4.36
N LEU A 173 -13.47 9.47 -4.27
CA LEU A 173 -12.62 10.62 -4.54
C LEU A 173 -11.44 10.17 -5.40
N GLU A 174 -11.26 10.76 -6.58
CA GLU A 174 -10.16 10.45 -7.48
C GLU A 174 -9.29 11.68 -7.75
N LEU A 175 -8.02 11.42 -8.03
CA LEU A 175 -7.09 12.44 -8.49
C LEU A 175 -7.39 12.78 -9.95
N THR A 176 -7.25 14.04 -10.31
CA THR A 176 -7.32 14.50 -11.69
C THR A 176 -5.97 15.05 -12.11
N GLU A 177 -5.37 14.51 -13.16
CA GLU A 177 -4.16 15.06 -13.75
C GLU A 177 -4.49 16.28 -14.61
N LEU A 178 -3.75 17.37 -14.39
CA LEU A 178 -3.96 18.67 -15.03
C LEU A 178 -2.67 19.19 -15.72
N THR A 179 -1.69 18.33 -15.95
CA THR A 179 -0.40 18.71 -16.56
C THR A 179 -0.62 19.37 -17.91
N ASP A 180 -1.39 18.75 -18.82
CA ASP A 180 -1.72 19.31 -20.12
C ASP A 180 -2.62 20.54 -20.03
N TYR A 181 -3.54 20.57 -19.06
CA TYR A 181 -4.42 21.71 -18.85
C TYR A 181 -3.63 22.99 -18.51
N PHE A 182 -2.57 22.87 -17.73
CA PHE A 182 -1.69 23.95 -17.34
C PHE A 182 -0.41 24.09 -18.19
N ALA A 183 -0.34 23.46 -19.37
CA ALA A 183 0.86 23.46 -20.21
C ALA A 183 1.37 24.88 -20.56
N ASN A 184 0.46 25.87 -20.70
CA ASN A 184 0.78 27.26 -21.02
C ASN A 184 0.47 28.24 -19.89
N THR A 185 0.41 27.77 -18.66
CA THR A 185 0.02 28.56 -17.51
C THR A 185 1.02 29.68 -17.18
N PRO A 186 0.57 30.90 -16.82
CA PRO A 186 1.43 31.94 -16.28
C PRO A 186 1.84 31.63 -14.83
N PHE A 187 1.18 30.70 -14.16
CA PHE A 187 1.44 30.38 -12.75
C PHE A 187 2.66 29.49 -12.61
N ARG A 188 3.78 30.08 -12.21
CA ARG A 188 5.09 29.43 -12.15
C ARG A 188 5.12 28.11 -11.37
N VAL A 189 4.28 27.97 -10.34
CA VAL A 189 4.22 26.74 -9.52
C VAL A 189 3.70 25.56 -10.33
N PHE A 190 2.82 25.81 -11.32
CA PHE A 190 2.25 24.76 -12.18
C PHE A 190 3.05 24.54 -13.45
N GLN A 191 4.14 25.28 -13.70
CA GLN A 191 5.12 24.97 -14.74
C GLN A 191 6.04 23.83 -14.24
N ALA A 192 5.47 22.66 -14.02
CA ALA A 192 6.10 21.49 -13.41
C ALA A 192 5.87 20.24 -14.29
N PRO A 193 6.69 19.20 -14.17
CA PRO A 193 6.52 17.96 -14.92
C PRO A 193 5.16 17.27 -14.70
N TYR A 194 4.58 17.47 -13.54
CA TYR A 194 3.27 16.96 -13.17
C TYR A 194 2.49 18.01 -12.37
N VAL A 195 1.21 18.17 -12.69
CA VAL A 195 0.22 18.93 -11.92
C VAL A 195 -1.01 18.06 -11.73
N GLY A 196 -1.36 17.81 -10.50
CA GLY A 196 -2.57 17.04 -10.16
C GLY A 196 -3.46 17.80 -9.20
N ALA A 197 -4.72 17.40 -9.14
CA ALA A 197 -5.73 17.99 -8.27
C ALA A 197 -6.61 16.92 -7.61
N ILE A 198 -7.23 17.30 -6.51
CA ILE A 198 -8.30 16.56 -5.85
C ILE A 198 -9.38 17.53 -5.35
N VAL A 199 -10.63 17.14 -5.51
CA VAL A 199 -11.78 17.94 -5.07
C VAL A 199 -12.18 17.55 -3.66
N MET A 200 -12.40 18.55 -2.81
CA MET A 200 -13.03 18.41 -1.50
C MET A 200 -14.46 18.94 -1.58
N PRO A 201 -15.47 18.06 -1.60
CA PRO A 201 -16.88 18.48 -1.64
C PRO A 201 -17.25 19.38 -0.47
N GLY A 202 -17.94 20.50 -0.74
CA GLY A 202 -18.34 21.46 0.27
C GLY A 202 -17.18 22.17 0.98
N GLY A 203 -15.96 22.10 0.42
CA GLY A 203 -14.76 22.62 1.06
C GLY A 203 -14.58 24.12 0.99
N ALA A 204 -15.38 24.85 0.17
CA ALA A 204 -15.25 26.30 0.01
C ALA A 204 -15.67 27.08 1.25
N ASP A 205 -16.63 26.59 2.03
CA ASP A 205 -17.18 27.27 3.21
C ASP A 205 -16.27 27.18 4.46
N GLN A 206 -15.10 26.57 4.33
CA GLN A 206 -14.18 26.46 5.44
C GLN A 206 -13.61 27.85 5.83
N PRO A 207 -13.48 28.12 7.14
CA PRO A 207 -12.85 29.36 7.59
C PRO A 207 -11.36 29.37 7.21
N ARG A 208 -10.80 30.58 7.00
CA ARG A 208 -9.38 30.77 6.62
C ARG A 208 -8.40 29.93 7.46
N ARG A 209 -8.63 29.82 8.77
CA ARG A 209 -7.82 28.99 9.67
C ARG A 209 -7.74 27.52 9.28
N ALA A 210 -8.76 26.99 8.60
CA ALA A 210 -8.76 25.59 8.12
C ALA A 210 -7.81 25.44 6.95
N PHE A 211 -7.74 26.41 6.03
CA PHE A 211 -6.75 26.43 4.95
C PHE A 211 -5.33 26.60 5.48
N ASP A 212 -5.12 27.42 6.51
CA ASP A 212 -3.82 27.54 7.17
C ASP A 212 -3.42 26.19 7.81
N ALA A 213 -4.37 25.46 8.41
CA ALA A 213 -4.14 24.13 8.95
C ALA A 213 -3.79 23.09 7.84
N TRP A 214 -4.41 23.17 6.65
CA TRP A 214 -4.04 22.35 5.50
C TRP A 214 -2.61 22.61 5.04
N GLN A 215 -2.15 23.88 5.05
CA GLN A 215 -0.77 24.22 4.72
C GLN A 215 0.23 23.59 5.71
N GLU A 216 -0.04 23.69 7.01
CA GLU A 216 0.83 23.10 8.04
C GLU A 216 0.79 21.57 7.98
N TRP A 217 -0.35 20.96 7.72
CA TRP A 217 -0.50 19.53 7.51
C TRP A 217 0.36 19.02 6.33
N ALA A 218 0.38 19.73 5.22
CA ALA A 218 1.19 19.41 4.06
C ALA A 218 2.71 19.57 4.34
N LYS A 219 3.10 20.65 5.05
CA LYS A 219 4.51 20.87 5.43
C LYS A 219 5.05 19.77 6.37
N GLN A 220 4.24 19.29 7.31
CA GLN A 220 4.59 18.17 8.19
C GLN A 220 4.89 16.88 7.41
N ARG A 221 4.41 16.78 6.17
CA ARG A 221 4.65 15.68 5.22
C ARG A 221 5.76 15.97 4.21
N GLY A 222 6.56 17.01 4.44
CA GLY A 222 7.69 17.38 3.59
C GLY A 222 7.34 18.23 2.36
N ALA A 223 6.06 18.56 2.13
CA ALA A 223 5.65 19.41 1.04
C ALA A 223 5.90 20.90 1.36
N ARG A 224 6.08 21.73 0.33
CA ARG A 224 6.21 23.19 0.49
C ARG A 224 4.90 23.87 0.89
N GLY A 225 3.78 23.21 0.65
CA GLY A 225 2.43 23.65 0.92
C GLY A 225 1.43 22.87 0.08
N LEU A 226 0.16 23.17 0.25
CA LEU A 226 -0.95 22.58 -0.52
C LEU A 226 -1.70 23.72 -1.21
N ALA A 227 -1.50 23.89 -2.52
CA ALA A 227 -2.17 24.94 -3.27
C ALA A 227 -3.68 24.65 -3.37
N TYR A 228 -4.52 25.69 -3.40
CA TYR A 228 -5.96 25.46 -3.45
C TYR A 228 -6.73 26.58 -4.19
N VAL A 229 -7.93 26.21 -4.65
CA VAL A 229 -8.97 27.07 -5.17
C VAL A 229 -10.27 26.75 -4.46
N THR A 230 -11.04 27.76 -4.10
CA THR A 230 -12.42 27.61 -3.63
C THR A 230 -13.39 28.04 -4.74
N ILE A 231 -14.53 27.38 -4.85
CA ILE A 231 -15.59 27.73 -5.79
C ILE A 231 -16.76 28.29 -5.00
N ALA A 232 -17.04 29.57 -5.16
CA ALA A 232 -18.19 30.20 -4.53
C ALA A 232 -19.51 29.69 -5.13
N GLU A 233 -20.66 29.98 -4.46
CA GLU A 233 -22.00 29.59 -4.92
C GLU A 233 -22.37 30.15 -6.30
N ASP A 234 -21.81 31.29 -6.68
CA ASP A 234 -21.98 31.91 -8.00
C ASP A 234 -20.99 31.36 -9.07
N GLY A 235 -20.17 30.37 -8.72
CA GLY A 235 -19.14 29.79 -9.57
C GLY A 235 -17.82 30.58 -9.60
N THR A 236 -17.71 31.69 -8.89
CA THR A 236 -16.48 32.49 -8.84
C THR A 236 -15.38 31.76 -8.10
N LEU A 237 -14.19 31.69 -8.73
CA LEU A 237 -13.02 31.05 -8.12
C LEU A 237 -12.31 32.00 -7.17
N GLY A 238 -12.06 31.52 -5.94
CA GLY A 238 -11.31 32.17 -4.88
C GLY A 238 -9.99 31.46 -4.56
N GLY A 239 -9.21 32.08 -3.68
CA GLY A 239 -7.97 31.48 -3.20
C GLY A 239 -6.69 31.92 -3.93
N PRO A 240 -5.53 31.44 -3.49
CA PRO A 240 -4.25 31.91 -4.00
C PRO A 240 -3.98 31.49 -5.45
N VAL A 241 -4.42 30.31 -5.87
CA VAL A 241 -4.21 29.82 -7.24
C VAL A 241 -5.04 30.63 -8.23
N ALA A 242 -6.31 30.89 -7.94
CA ALA A 242 -7.24 31.61 -8.83
C ALA A 242 -6.72 32.99 -9.29
N LYS A 243 -5.84 33.61 -8.53
CA LYS A 243 -5.25 34.93 -8.82
C LYS A 243 -4.07 34.87 -9.78
N ASN A 244 -3.50 33.69 -9.98
CA ASN A 244 -2.23 33.51 -10.69
C ASN A 244 -2.36 32.73 -11.99
N ILE A 245 -3.50 32.07 -12.23
CA ILE A 245 -3.83 31.38 -13.48
C ILE A 245 -4.48 32.33 -14.48
N SER A 246 -4.46 31.99 -15.76
CA SER A 246 -5.09 32.77 -16.82
C SER A 246 -6.64 32.77 -16.73
N ASP A 247 -7.31 33.69 -17.41
CA ASP A 247 -8.77 33.73 -17.45
C ASP A 247 -9.35 32.45 -18.06
N HIS A 248 -8.75 31.96 -19.14
CA HIS A 248 -9.16 30.70 -19.79
C HIS A 248 -9.06 29.49 -18.83
N GLU A 249 -7.97 29.39 -18.09
CA GLU A 249 -7.79 28.35 -17.06
C GLU A 249 -8.79 28.51 -15.91
N ARG A 250 -9.08 29.73 -15.53
CA ARG A 250 -10.07 30.03 -14.49
C ARG A 250 -11.47 29.60 -14.87
N ASP A 251 -11.87 29.91 -16.11
CA ASP A 251 -13.21 29.62 -16.62
C ASP A 251 -13.47 28.10 -16.81
N GLY A 252 -12.42 27.32 -17.14
CA GLY A 252 -12.54 25.88 -17.41
C GLY A 252 -12.23 24.96 -16.24
N LEU A 253 -11.59 25.44 -15.17
CA LEU A 253 -11.01 24.62 -14.11
C LEU A 253 -12.02 23.73 -13.39
N ALA A 254 -13.16 24.27 -13.01
CA ALA A 254 -14.19 23.51 -12.29
C ALA A 254 -14.69 22.31 -13.12
N ALA A 255 -14.94 22.54 -14.40
CA ALA A 255 -15.35 21.48 -15.32
C ALA A 255 -14.23 20.43 -15.55
N ALA A 256 -12.97 20.86 -15.63
CA ALA A 256 -11.82 19.98 -15.85
C ALA A 256 -11.62 18.95 -14.70
N VAL A 257 -12.00 19.31 -13.46
CA VAL A 257 -11.88 18.43 -12.28
C VAL A 257 -13.23 17.89 -11.80
N GLY A 258 -14.33 18.21 -12.48
CA GLY A 258 -15.67 17.79 -12.05
C GLY A 258 -16.16 18.43 -10.74
N ALA A 259 -15.63 19.61 -10.39
CA ALA A 259 -16.01 20.32 -9.18
C ALA A 259 -17.27 21.19 -9.37
N SER A 260 -18.00 21.39 -8.30
CA SER A 260 -19.25 22.17 -8.23
C SER A 260 -19.10 23.41 -7.37
N PRO A 261 -20.00 24.39 -7.48
CA PRO A 261 -20.10 25.49 -6.51
C PRO A 261 -20.16 24.97 -5.07
N GLY A 262 -19.42 25.60 -4.18
CA GLY A 262 -19.26 25.15 -2.79
C GLY A 262 -18.04 24.25 -2.54
N ASP A 263 -17.38 23.74 -3.57
CA ASP A 263 -16.23 22.84 -3.44
C ASP A 263 -14.90 23.59 -3.28
N CYS A 264 -13.91 22.87 -2.75
CA CYS A 264 -12.51 23.28 -2.75
C CYS A 264 -11.67 22.29 -3.57
N ILE A 265 -10.80 22.81 -4.41
CA ILE A 265 -9.84 22.02 -5.20
C ILE A 265 -8.46 22.20 -4.58
N PHE A 266 -7.82 21.10 -4.19
CA PHE A 266 -6.42 21.08 -3.78
C PHE A 266 -5.53 20.61 -4.91
N PHE A 267 -4.30 21.14 -4.97
CA PHE A 267 -3.34 20.85 -6.03
C PHE A 267 -1.99 20.46 -5.45
N ALA A 268 -1.32 19.56 -6.15
CA ALA A 268 0.11 19.33 -5.98
C ALA A 268 0.81 19.36 -7.34
N ALA A 269 2.02 19.93 -7.37
CA ALA A 269 2.81 20.08 -8.58
C ALA A 269 4.28 19.81 -8.29
N GLY A 270 4.98 19.14 -9.20
CA GLY A 270 6.40 18.78 -9.07
C GLY A 270 6.73 17.44 -9.73
N LYS A 271 7.60 16.65 -9.09
CA LYS A 271 7.85 15.27 -9.48
C LYS A 271 6.56 14.44 -9.29
N ALA A 272 6.19 13.65 -10.29
CA ALA A 272 4.90 12.95 -10.30
C ALA A 272 4.69 12.07 -9.05
N SER A 273 5.71 11.31 -8.64
CA SER A 273 5.63 10.44 -7.46
C SER A 273 5.36 11.22 -6.16
N GLU A 274 6.04 12.37 -5.96
CA GLU A 274 5.86 13.21 -4.77
C GLU A 274 4.49 13.91 -4.77
N ALA A 275 4.08 14.44 -5.92
CA ALA A 275 2.81 15.16 -6.05
C ALA A 275 1.60 14.19 -5.89
N ARG A 276 1.65 13.03 -6.54
CA ARG A 276 0.63 11.98 -6.39
C ARG A 276 0.56 11.48 -4.94
N GLY A 277 1.70 11.24 -4.29
CA GLY A 277 1.74 10.84 -2.88
C GLY A 277 1.14 11.87 -1.92
N LEU A 278 1.37 13.17 -2.16
CA LEU A 278 0.74 14.24 -1.38
C LEU A 278 -0.78 14.28 -1.61
N LEU A 279 -1.22 14.14 -2.86
CA LEU A 279 -2.65 14.12 -3.20
C LEU A 279 -3.35 12.87 -2.65
N ALA A 280 -2.70 11.70 -2.65
CA ALA A 280 -3.22 10.49 -2.02
C ALA A 280 -3.45 10.71 -0.52
N ALA A 281 -2.45 11.25 0.18
CA ALA A 281 -2.60 11.60 1.59
C ALA A 281 -3.71 12.66 1.81
N THR A 282 -3.84 13.63 0.89
CA THR A 282 -4.91 14.65 0.95
C THR A 282 -6.28 14.01 0.76
N ARG A 283 -6.40 13.03 -0.14
CA ARG A 283 -7.60 12.25 -0.38
C ARG A 283 -8.11 11.56 0.90
N ASP A 284 -7.21 10.86 1.59
CA ASP A 284 -7.54 10.15 2.83
C ASP A 284 -7.90 11.11 3.97
N GLU A 285 -7.21 12.24 4.05
CA GLU A 285 -7.51 13.28 5.03
C GLU A 285 -8.86 13.96 4.76
N ILE A 286 -9.22 14.21 3.48
CA ILE A 286 -10.54 14.71 3.10
C ILE A 286 -11.62 13.71 3.53
N ALA A 287 -11.44 12.43 3.19
CA ALA A 287 -12.40 11.38 3.54
C ALA A 287 -12.60 11.28 5.05
N THR A 288 -11.53 11.37 5.82
CA THR A 288 -11.58 11.37 7.29
C THR A 288 -12.34 12.58 7.83
N ARG A 289 -12.03 13.78 7.36
CA ARG A 289 -12.67 15.03 7.83
C ARG A 289 -14.14 15.13 7.48
N LEU A 290 -14.52 14.61 6.32
CA LEU A 290 -15.91 14.61 5.86
C LEU A 290 -16.70 13.38 6.33
N GLY A 291 -16.05 12.40 6.98
CA GLY A 291 -16.70 11.16 7.44
C GLY A 291 -17.22 10.31 6.28
N LEU A 292 -16.50 10.27 5.15
CA LEU A 292 -16.90 9.51 3.95
C LEU A 292 -16.67 8.01 4.09
N ILE A 293 -15.84 7.59 5.04
CA ILE A 293 -15.47 6.18 5.21
C ILE A 293 -16.54 5.47 6.04
N ASP A 294 -17.21 4.50 5.45
CA ASP A 294 -18.10 3.59 6.16
C ASP A 294 -17.28 2.43 6.73
N GLU A 295 -16.99 2.49 8.03
CA GLU A 295 -16.22 1.49 8.76
C GLU A 295 -16.88 0.10 8.81
N SER A 296 -18.15 -0.02 8.41
CA SER A 296 -18.87 -1.30 8.34
C SER A 296 -18.67 -2.03 7.02
N GLN A 297 -18.11 -1.37 6.01
CA GLN A 297 -17.89 -1.93 4.68
C GLN A 297 -16.46 -2.41 4.48
N TRP A 298 -16.33 -3.40 3.61
CA TRP A 298 -15.07 -3.93 3.09
C TRP A 298 -15.01 -3.71 1.59
N SER A 299 -13.88 -3.24 1.10
CA SER A 299 -13.59 -3.11 -0.33
C SER A 299 -12.28 -3.82 -0.63
N PHE A 300 -12.32 -4.75 -1.57
CA PHE A 300 -11.19 -5.57 -1.99
C PHE A 300 -10.82 -5.23 -3.42
N VAL A 301 -9.54 -5.21 -3.70
CA VAL A 301 -8.98 -4.99 -5.02
C VAL A 301 -7.65 -5.72 -5.14
N TRP A 302 -7.38 -6.29 -6.30
CA TRP A 302 -6.05 -6.73 -6.68
C TRP A 302 -5.35 -5.61 -7.42
N ILE A 303 -4.19 -5.20 -6.92
CA ILE A 303 -3.27 -4.35 -7.68
C ILE A 303 -2.32 -5.28 -8.42
N VAL A 304 -2.34 -5.20 -9.73
CA VAL A 304 -1.56 -6.05 -10.65
C VAL A 304 -0.58 -5.20 -11.47
N ASP A 305 0.36 -5.85 -12.15
CA ASP A 305 1.34 -5.20 -13.02
C ASP A 305 2.17 -4.13 -12.29
N ALA A 306 2.62 -4.47 -11.07
CA ALA A 306 3.48 -3.61 -10.30
C ALA A 306 4.89 -3.53 -10.93
N PRO A 307 5.57 -2.35 -10.91
CA PRO A 307 6.89 -2.19 -11.50
C PRO A 307 7.93 -3.07 -10.79
N MET A 308 8.82 -3.69 -11.57
CA MET A 308 9.96 -4.43 -11.02
C MET A 308 11.07 -3.52 -10.54
N PHE A 309 11.30 -2.44 -11.26
CA PHE A 309 12.37 -1.47 -11.02
C PHE A 309 11.80 -0.05 -11.02
N GLU A 310 12.52 0.84 -10.34
CA GLU A 310 12.30 2.28 -10.41
C GLU A 310 13.60 3.00 -10.73
N GLU A 311 13.49 4.08 -11.47
CA GLU A 311 14.63 4.96 -11.76
C GLU A 311 14.95 5.80 -10.52
N ILE A 312 16.23 5.78 -10.12
CA ILE A 312 16.77 6.61 -9.05
C ILE A 312 17.92 7.47 -9.58
N GLU A 313 18.19 8.56 -8.91
CA GLU A 313 19.38 9.38 -9.14
C GLU A 313 20.42 9.04 -8.08
N LEU A 314 21.62 8.64 -8.52
CA LEU A 314 22.76 8.40 -7.63
C LEU A 314 23.32 9.73 -7.10
N ASP A 315 24.17 9.67 -6.08
CA ASP A 315 24.79 10.84 -5.45
C ASP A 315 25.60 11.73 -6.42
N ASP A 316 26.04 11.17 -7.55
CA ASP A 316 26.77 11.89 -8.62
C ASP A 316 25.85 12.44 -9.73
N GLY A 317 24.51 12.30 -9.58
CA GLY A 317 23.53 12.73 -10.57
C GLY A 317 23.31 11.76 -11.72
N THR A 318 23.89 10.55 -11.66
CA THR A 318 23.73 9.53 -12.71
C THR A 318 22.41 8.78 -12.49
N PRO A 319 21.55 8.62 -13.53
CA PRO A 319 20.36 7.78 -13.42
C PRO A 319 20.75 6.30 -13.27
N ALA A 320 20.06 5.59 -12.41
CA ALA A 320 20.25 4.17 -12.18
C ALA A 320 18.89 3.49 -11.87
N TRP A 321 18.83 2.19 -12.08
CA TRP A 321 17.66 1.39 -11.73
C TRP A 321 17.88 0.72 -10.37
N THR A 322 16.85 0.74 -9.52
CA THR A 322 16.80 -0.04 -8.29
C THR A 322 15.59 -0.96 -8.30
N ALA A 323 15.76 -2.15 -7.71
CA ALA A 323 14.65 -3.10 -7.61
C ALA A 323 13.60 -2.61 -6.59
N VAL A 324 12.34 -2.57 -7.02
CA VAL A 324 11.19 -2.27 -6.16
C VAL A 324 10.72 -3.54 -5.44
N HIS A 325 10.83 -4.68 -6.12
CA HIS A 325 10.44 -5.99 -5.61
C HIS A 325 11.63 -6.94 -5.44
N HIS A 326 11.38 -8.08 -4.82
CA HIS A 326 12.40 -9.09 -4.56
C HIS A 326 13.03 -9.59 -5.87
N PRO A 327 14.36 -9.86 -5.92
CA PRO A 327 15.06 -10.31 -7.14
C PRO A 327 14.57 -11.63 -7.73
N PHE A 328 13.70 -12.36 -7.04
CA PHE A 328 13.05 -13.57 -7.57
C PHE A 328 11.81 -13.28 -8.42
N THR A 329 11.38 -12.00 -8.48
CA THR A 329 10.29 -11.57 -9.36
C THR A 329 10.75 -11.70 -10.82
N SER A 330 9.89 -12.23 -11.67
CA SER A 330 10.13 -12.33 -13.13
C SER A 330 9.33 -11.25 -13.84
N PRO A 331 9.86 -10.63 -14.92
CA PRO A 331 9.07 -9.75 -15.76
C PRO A 331 7.90 -10.53 -16.39
N ASN A 332 6.81 -9.84 -16.71
CA ASN A 332 5.72 -10.42 -17.48
C ASN A 332 6.15 -10.66 -18.93
N ALA A 333 5.38 -11.50 -19.67
CA ALA A 333 5.73 -11.86 -21.04
C ALA A 333 5.74 -10.68 -22.01
N GLU A 334 4.92 -9.66 -21.76
CA GLU A 334 4.78 -8.47 -22.61
C GLU A 334 5.99 -7.53 -22.48
N SER A 335 6.63 -7.48 -21.32
CA SER A 335 7.78 -6.62 -21.03
C SER A 335 9.13 -7.26 -21.37
N LEU A 336 9.18 -8.54 -21.76
CA LEU A 336 10.45 -9.24 -22.02
C LEU A 336 11.28 -8.59 -23.13
N ASP A 337 10.63 -8.10 -24.20
CA ASP A 337 11.31 -7.52 -25.35
C ASP A 337 11.91 -6.13 -25.04
N THR A 338 11.40 -5.42 -24.05
CA THR A 338 11.85 -4.08 -23.63
C THR A 338 12.70 -4.09 -22.37
N PHE A 339 12.80 -5.20 -21.69
CA PHE A 339 13.41 -5.35 -20.37
C PHE A 339 14.85 -4.81 -20.29
N ASP A 340 15.67 -4.99 -21.32
CA ASP A 340 17.05 -4.52 -21.35
C ASP A 340 17.18 -3.00 -21.60
N THR A 341 16.12 -2.36 -22.08
CA THR A 341 16.14 -0.93 -22.48
C THR A 341 15.26 -0.05 -21.60
N ASP A 342 14.19 -0.61 -21.09
CA ASP A 342 13.22 0.04 -20.20
C ASP A 342 12.67 -0.99 -19.22
N PRO A 343 13.37 -1.24 -18.10
CA PRO A 343 13.00 -2.26 -17.13
C PRO A 343 11.96 -1.81 -16.11
N GLY A 344 11.50 -0.53 -16.15
CA GLY A 344 10.58 0.10 -15.21
C GLY A 344 9.11 -0.19 -15.42
#